data_58abeb21fb647e824bfd40a9c7f6ed04
#
_entry.id   58abeb21fb647e824bfd40a9c7f6ed04
#
_cell.length_a   1.000
_cell.length_b   1.000
_cell.length_c   1.000
_cell.angle_alpha   90.00
_cell.angle_beta   90.00
_cell.angle_gamma   90.00
#
_symmetry.space_group_name_H-M   'P 1'
#
loop_
_entity.id
_entity.type
_entity.pdbx_description
1 polymer ?
#
loop_
_entity_poly.entity_id
_entity_poly.type
_entity_poly.pdbx_seq_one_letter_code
_entity_poly.pdbx_strand_id
1 'polypeptide(L)'
;MIAASELILNPDGSVYHINLKPGQIANDIIFVGDQNRVEKITKHFDSIEFTTQKREFKTQTGTYKGKRITVMSSGIGPDNIDIVMNELDALVNVDLETRTVKNKLTSLNIVRIGTSGSRSEEHTS
;
A
#
# COMPACT_ATOMS: atom_id res chain seq x y z
N MET A 1 -2.65 -1.31 23.66
CA MET A 1 -3.70 -1.58 22.68
C MET A 1 -4.09 -0.30 21.97
N ILE A 2 -4.20 -0.35 20.65
CA ILE A 2 -4.55 0.82 19.85
C ILE A 2 -6.06 1.01 19.83
N ALA A 3 -6.52 2.21 20.14
CA ALA A 3 -7.95 2.49 20.20
C ALA A 3 -8.59 2.40 18.80
N ALA A 4 -9.89 2.05 18.77
CA ALA A 4 -10.61 1.95 17.52
C ALA A 4 -10.63 3.29 16.76
N SER A 5 -10.59 4.42 17.47
CA SER A 5 -10.55 5.73 16.84
C SER A 5 -9.22 6.02 16.14
N GLU A 6 -8.16 5.31 16.51
CA GLU A 6 -6.84 5.50 15.92
C GLU A 6 -6.52 4.50 14.83
N LEU A 7 -7.20 3.35 14.85
CA LEU A 7 -7.03 2.31 13.84
C LEU A 7 -8.39 1.77 13.50
N ILE A 8 -8.91 2.17 12.36
CA ILE A 8 -10.23 1.76 11.89
C ILE A 8 -10.08 0.56 10.99
N LEU A 9 -10.89 -0.47 11.26
CA LEU A 9 -10.89 -1.70 10.47
C LEU A 9 -12.26 -1.92 9.83
N ASN A 10 -12.26 -2.57 8.67
CA ASN A 10 -13.49 -3.04 8.04
C ASN A 10 -14.02 -4.27 8.79
N PRO A 11 -15.30 -4.64 8.60
CA PRO A 11 -15.85 -5.82 9.27
C PRO A 11 -15.08 -7.10 9.04
N ASP A 12 -14.39 -7.23 7.91
CA ASP A 12 -13.60 -8.41 7.60
C ASP A 12 -12.18 -8.38 8.20
N GLY A 13 -11.85 -7.33 8.94
CA GLY A 13 -10.54 -7.19 9.57
C GLY A 13 -9.50 -6.48 8.74
N SER A 14 -9.82 -6.06 7.51
CA SER A 14 -8.89 -5.30 6.69
C SER A 14 -8.80 -3.85 7.16
N VAL A 15 -7.66 -3.19 6.89
CA VAL A 15 -7.54 -1.77 7.21
C VAL A 15 -8.50 -0.96 6.36
N TYR A 16 -9.03 0.11 6.94
CA TYR A 16 -10.25 0.74 6.44
C TYR A 16 -10.14 1.35 5.05
N HIS A 17 -9.15 2.20 4.84
CA HIS A 17 -9.08 2.98 3.59
C HIS A 17 -8.53 2.16 2.43
N ILE A 18 -7.45 1.42 2.65
CA ILE A 18 -6.80 0.72 1.55
C ILE A 18 -7.31 -0.71 1.37
N ASN A 19 -8.16 -1.18 2.26
CA ASN A 19 -8.87 -2.45 2.12
C ASN A 19 -7.94 -3.66 1.98
N LEU A 20 -6.91 -3.70 2.82
CA LEU A 20 -5.89 -4.75 2.79
C LEU A 20 -5.82 -5.49 4.12
N LYS A 21 -5.43 -6.77 4.03
CA LYS A 21 -5.18 -7.61 5.19
C LYS A 21 -3.69 -7.95 5.28
N PRO A 22 -3.21 -8.32 6.45
CA PRO A 22 -1.82 -8.76 6.59
C PRO A 22 -1.48 -9.86 5.60
N GLY A 23 -0.29 -9.78 5.03
CA GLY A 23 0.17 -10.77 4.07
C GLY A 23 -0.18 -10.49 2.63
N GLN A 24 -1.04 -9.51 2.36
CA GLN A 24 -1.45 -9.19 1.00
C GLN A 24 -0.52 -8.23 0.28
N ILE A 25 0.43 -7.63 0.99
CA ILE A 25 1.37 -6.70 0.38
C ILE A 25 2.79 -7.25 0.48
N ALA A 26 3.63 -6.83 -0.48
CA ALA A 26 5.06 -7.11 -0.45
C ALA A 26 5.76 -6.07 0.41
N ASN A 27 7.03 -6.33 0.74
CA ASN A 27 7.84 -5.35 1.46
C ASN A 27 8.30 -4.21 0.57
N ASP A 28 8.32 -4.43 -0.74
CA ASP A 28 8.66 -3.40 -1.72
C ASP A 28 7.39 -2.87 -2.35
N ILE A 29 7.15 -1.58 -2.19
CA ILE A 29 5.90 -0.93 -2.60
C ILE A 29 6.20 0.25 -3.50
N ILE A 30 5.47 0.33 -4.61
CA ILE A 30 5.53 1.47 -5.52
C ILE A 30 4.22 2.24 -5.39
N PHE A 31 4.32 3.53 -5.09
CA PHE A 31 3.17 4.42 -5.01
C PHE A 31 3.02 5.23 -6.29
N VAL A 32 1.80 5.33 -6.77
CA VAL A 32 1.43 6.24 -7.87
C VAL A 32 0.25 7.07 -7.41
N GLY A 33 0.05 8.22 -8.01
CA GLY A 33 -1.06 9.09 -7.64
C GLY A 33 -2.39 8.63 -8.22
N ASP A 34 -2.39 8.18 -9.45
CA ASP A 34 -3.60 7.84 -10.19
C ASP A 34 -3.79 6.33 -10.22
N GLN A 35 -5.00 5.88 -9.85
CA GLN A 35 -5.32 4.46 -9.86
C GLN A 35 -5.13 3.82 -11.24
N ASN A 36 -5.30 4.58 -12.31
CA ASN A 36 -5.11 4.07 -13.65
C ASN A 36 -3.66 3.75 -13.97
N ARG A 37 -2.71 4.29 -13.21
CA ARG A 37 -1.30 4.00 -13.39
C ARG A 37 -0.87 2.68 -12.79
N VAL A 38 -1.65 2.16 -11.86
CA VAL A 38 -1.30 0.88 -11.22
C VAL A 38 -1.15 -0.21 -12.27
N GLU A 39 -2.13 -0.34 -13.15
CA GLU A 39 -2.09 -1.38 -14.18
C GLU A 39 -1.05 -1.10 -15.26
N LYS A 40 -0.70 0.16 -15.48
CA LYS A 40 0.37 0.49 -16.42
C LYS A 40 1.72 -0.05 -15.97
N ILE A 41 1.90 -0.19 -14.67
CA ILE A 41 3.11 -0.77 -14.10
C ILE A 41 2.98 -2.29 -14.00
N THR A 42 1.86 -2.77 -13.46
CA THR A 42 1.70 -4.20 -13.18
C THR A 42 1.51 -5.03 -14.42
N LYS A 43 1.19 -4.42 -15.56
CA LYS A 43 1.11 -5.16 -16.82
C LYS A 43 2.46 -5.80 -17.21
N HIS A 44 3.55 -5.32 -16.63
CA HIS A 44 4.88 -5.87 -16.86
C HIS A 44 5.22 -7.01 -15.89
N PHE A 45 4.35 -7.27 -14.92
CA PHE A 45 4.59 -8.31 -13.93
C PHE A 45 4.43 -9.70 -14.54
N ASP A 46 5.19 -10.66 -14.02
CA ASP A 46 5.08 -12.06 -14.47
C ASP A 46 3.75 -12.66 -14.04
N SER A 47 3.28 -12.27 -12.86
CA SER A 47 1.99 -12.74 -12.34
C SER A 47 1.44 -11.74 -11.35
N ILE A 48 0.13 -11.73 -11.21
CA ILE A 48 -0.58 -10.92 -10.21
C ILE A 48 -1.21 -11.88 -9.22
N GLU A 49 -0.85 -11.76 -7.94
CA GLU A 49 -1.40 -12.65 -6.92
C GLU A 49 -2.62 -12.06 -6.22
N PHE A 50 -2.77 -10.73 -6.23
CA PHE A 50 -3.84 -10.09 -5.48
C PHE A 50 -4.15 -8.72 -6.05
N THR A 51 -5.44 -8.38 -6.14
CA THR A 51 -5.89 -7.07 -6.59
C THR A 51 -7.05 -6.63 -5.70
N THR A 52 -7.01 -5.39 -5.24
CA THR A 52 -8.17 -4.80 -4.56
C THR A 52 -8.26 -3.33 -4.92
N GLN A 53 -9.46 -2.79 -4.80
CA GLN A 53 -9.69 -1.37 -5.05
C GLN A 53 -10.82 -0.89 -4.14
N LYS A 54 -10.61 0.26 -3.51
CA LYS A 54 -11.62 0.93 -2.72
C LYS A 54 -11.45 2.42 -2.98
N ARG A 55 -12.41 3.03 -3.67
CA ARG A 55 -12.34 4.42 -4.10
C ARG A 55 -11.10 4.65 -4.95
N GLU A 56 -10.28 5.64 -4.61
CA GLU A 56 -9.04 5.93 -5.34
C GLU A 56 -7.87 5.03 -4.95
N PHE A 57 -8.05 4.16 -3.95
CA PHE A 57 -6.98 3.28 -3.47
C PHE A 57 -7.06 1.94 -4.19
N LYS A 58 -6.23 1.78 -5.21
CA LYS A 58 -6.12 0.51 -5.93
C LYS A 58 -4.77 -0.11 -5.62
N THR A 59 -4.77 -1.40 -5.33
CA THR A 59 -3.56 -2.14 -4.97
C THR A 59 -3.48 -3.42 -5.77
N GLN A 60 -2.32 -3.68 -6.35
CA GLN A 60 -2.02 -4.96 -6.98
C GLN A 60 -0.69 -5.46 -6.46
N THR A 61 -0.67 -6.71 -6.01
CA THR A 61 0.56 -7.38 -5.56
C THR A 61 0.85 -8.53 -6.52
N GLY A 62 2.08 -8.63 -6.96
CA GLY A 62 2.48 -9.66 -7.88
C GLY A 62 3.97 -9.86 -7.89
N THR A 63 4.46 -10.57 -8.91
CA THR A 63 5.88 -10.91 -9.03
C THR A 63 6.44 -10.34 -10.31
N TYR A 64 7.59 -9.69 -10.20
CA TYR A 64 8.33 -9.17 -11.34
C TYR A 64 9.76 -9.70 -11.27
N LYS A 65 10.14 -10.52 -12.24
CA LYS A 65 11.46 -11.13 -12.32
C LYS A 65 11.85 -11.83 -11.02
N GLY A 66 10.91 -12.57 -10.45
CA GLY A 66 11.13 -13.31 -9.22
C GLY A 66 11.01 -12.52 -7.94
N LYS A 67 10.72 -11.22 -8.02
CA LYS A 67 10.60 -10.38 -6.84
C LYS A 67 9.14 -9.98 -6.62
N ARG A 68 8.68 -10.13 -5.39
CA ARG A 68 7.33 -9.74 -5.02
C ARG A 68 7.25 -8.23 -4.81
N ILE A 69 6.35 -7.56 -5.53
CA ILE A 69 6.19 -6.11 -5.49
C ILE A 69 4.71 -5.76 -5.39
N THR A 70 4.40 -4.73 -4.63
CA THR A 70 3.06 -4.17 -4.54
C THR A 70 3.05 -2.79 -5.19
N VAL A 71 2.05 -2.54 -6.04
CA VAL A 71 1.84 -1.22 -6.64
C VAL A 71 0.52 -0.68 -6.11
N MET A 72 0.53 0.54 -5.60
CA MET A 72 -0.64 1.15 -4.97
C MET A 72 -0.85 2.57 -5.47
N SER A 73 -2.12 2.95 -5.61
CA SER A 73 -2.47 4.35 -5.83
C SER A 73 -2.89 4.98 -4.51
N SER A 74 -2.48 6.22 -4.30
CA SER A 74 -2.81 6.96 -3.08
C SER A 74 -3.82 8.08 -3.33
N GLY A 75 -4.22 8.29 -4.59
CA GLY A 75 -4.98 9.46 -4.95
C GLY A 75 -4.07 10.67 -5.09
N ILE A 76 -4.64 11.84 -5.34
CA ILE A 76 -3.88 13.03 -5.66
C ILE A 76 -3.59 13.90 -4.44
N GLY A 77 -4.42 13.85 -3.41
CA GLY A 77 -4.26 14.73 -2.26
C GLY A 77 -3.13 14.31 -1.33
N PRO A 78 -2.44 15.27 -0.70
CA PRO A 78 -1.36 14.94 0.24
C PRO A 78 -1.87 14.22 1.49
N ASP A 79 -3.09 14.50 1.92
CA ASP A 79 -3.65 13.84 3.11
C ASP A 79 -3.83 12.33 2.90
N ASN A 80 -4.08 11.92 1.67
CA ASN A 80 -4.24 10.49 1.36
C ASN A 80 -2.97 9.71 1.60
N ILE A 81 -1.81 10.34 1.41
CA ILE A 81 -0.53 9.67 1.63
C ILE A 81 -0.36 9.33 3.11
N ASP A 82 -0.71 10.26 3.99
CA ASP A 82 -0.60 10.01 5.43
C ASP A 82 -1.50 8.86 5.85
N ILE A 83 -2.73 8.82 5.33
CA ILE A 83 -3.66 7.74 5.60
C ILE A 83 -3.09 6.40 5.16
N VAL A 84 -2.58 6.34 3.93
CA VAL A 84 -2.05 5.10 3.38
C VAL A 84 -0.81 4.65 4.17
N MET A 85 0.08 5.57 4.51
CA MET A 85 1.29 5.23 5.25
C MET A 85 0.96 4.70 6.63
N ASN A 86 0.01 5.32 7.33
CA ASN A 86 -0.41 4.85 8.65
C ASN A 86 -1.04 3.46 8.56
N GLU A 87 -1.85 3.20 7.55
CA GLU A 87 -2.50 1.90 7.41
C GLU A 87 -1.51 0.82 6.98
N LEU A 88 -0.53 1.14 6.14
CA LEU A 88 0.52 0.20 5.80
C LEU A 88 1.38 -0.17 7.00
N ASP A 89 1.72 0.81 7.83
CA ASP A 89 2.46 0.54 9.05
C ASP A 89 1.67 -0.40 9.96
N ALA A 90 0.37 -0.16 10.10
CA ALA A 90 -0.48 -1.02 10.90
C ALA A 90 -0.53 -2.45 10.35
N LEU A 91 -0.58 -2.60 9.03
CA LEU A 91 -0.64 -3.93 8.40
C LEU A 91 0.54 -4.80 8.79
N VAL A 92 1.73 -4.24 8.87
CA VAL A 92 2.95 -5.03 9.08
C VAL A 92 3.47 -4.97 10.51
N ASN A 93 3.10 -3.97 11.28
CA ASN A 93 3.67 -3.74 12.60
C ASN A 93 2.67 -3.83 13.76
N VAL A 94 1.39 -3.99 13.46
CA VAL A 94 0.34 -4.10 14.47
C VAL A 94 -0.37 -5.44 14.29
N ASP A 95 -0.58 -6.14 15.40
CA ASP A 95 -1.45 -7.30 15.41
C ASP A 95 -2.88 -6.78 15.39
N LEU A 96 -3.55 -6.93 14.25
CA LEU A 96 -4.87 -6.33 14.05
C LEU A 96 -5.96 -6.97 14.90
N GLU A 97 -5.76 -8.22 15.32
CA GLU A 97 -6.72 -8.90 16.17
C GLU A 97 -6.69 -8.37 17.60
N THR A 98 -5.49 -8.18 18.15
CA THR A 98 -5.31 -7.69 19.51
C THR A 98 -5.12 -6.19 19.59
N ARG A 99 -4.89 -5.54 18.46
CA ARG A 99 -4.61 -4.10 18.35
C ARG A 99 -3.40 -3.68 19.15
N THR A 100 -2.39 -4.54 19.18
CA THR A 100 -1.13 -4.25 19.88
C THR A 100 0.02 -4.24 18.88
N VAL A 101 1.02 -3.41 19.17
CA VAL A 101 2.22 -3.32 18.33
C VAL A 101 3.00 -4.63 18.45
N LYS A 102 3.46 -5.16 17.33
CA LYS A 102 4.22 -6.40 17.31
C LYS A 102 5.59 -6.22 17.97
N ASN A 103 6.11 -7.29 18.52
CA ASN A 103 7.44 -7.27 19.15
C ASN A 103 8.55 -7.03 18.13
N LYS A 104 8.38 -7.56 16.93
CA LYS A 104 9.36 -7.38 15.86
C LYS A 104 8.76 -6.55 14.76
N LEU A 105 9.36 -5.40 14.48
CA LEU A 105 8.83 -4.47 13.50
C LEU A 105 9.40 -4.78 12.12
N THR A 106 8.57 -4.52 11.10
CA THR A 106 8.93 -4.71 9.70
C THR A 106 9.08 -3.36 9.03
N SER A 107 10.15 -3.20 8.27
CA SER A 107 10.38 -2.01 7.45
C SER A 107 9.89 -2.26 6.03
N LEU A 108 9.26 -1.25 5.43
CA LEU A 108 8.82 -1.32 4.04
C LEU A 108 9.71 -0.42 3.19
N ASN A 109 10.01 -0.89 1.98
CA ASN A 109 10.72 -0.08 0.99
C ASN A 109 9.68 0.56 0.08
N ILE A 110 9.55 1.87 0.13
CA ILE A 110 8.51 2.57 -0.60
C ILE A 110 9.14 3.54 -1.58
N VAL A 111 8.73 3.44 -2.85
CA VAL A 111 9.15 4.34 -3.91
C VAL A 111 7.91 5.01 -4.46
N ARG A 112 7.94 6.33 -4.57
CA ARG A 112 6.85 7.08 -5.16
C ARG A 112 7.23 7.52 -6.56
N ILE A 113 6.36 7.23 -7.53
CA ILE A 113 6.56 7.61 -8.91
C ILE A 113 5.64 8.78 -9.23
N GLY A 114 6.23 9.89 -9.63
CA GLY A 114 5.47 11.07 -10.02
C GLY A 114 4.76 10.86 -11.34
N THR A 115 3.66 11.57 -11.50
CA THR A 115 2.83 11.45 -12.68
C THR A 115 3.04 12.58 -13.68
N SER A 116 3.68 13.66 -13.25
CA SER A 116 3.81 14.80 -14.13
C SER A 116 4.83 14.53 -15.22
N GLY A 117 4.68 15.18 -16.31
CA GLY A 117 5.61 15.02 -17.41
C GLY A 117 6.93 15.72 -17.22
N SER A 118 7.12 16.38 -16.14
CA SER A 118 8.37 17.00 -15.84
C SER A 118 9.35 16.01 -15.33
N ARG A 119 10.17 16.07 -15.16
CA ARG A 119 10.97 15.41 -14.75
C ARG A 119 11.41 14.82 -13.85
N SER A 120 11.45 14.64 -13.69
CA SER A 120 11.71 14.07 -13.03
C SER A 120 12.23 13.71 -12.18
N GLU A 121 12.29 13.88 -11.70
CA GLU A 121 12.65 13.57 -10.94
C GLU A 121 12.75 12.94 -10.19
N GLU A 122 12.80 12.86 -9.75
CA GLU A 122 12.84 12.35 -9.12
C GLU A 122 12.96 11.82 -8.35
N HIS A 123 12.84 11.63 -7.57
CA HIS A 123 12.93 11.06 -6.74
C HIS A 123 12.74 10.63 -5.90
N THR A 124 12.75 10.49 -5.73
CA THR A 124 12.70 10.07 -4.90
C THR A 124 12.51 9.42 -3.92
N SER A 125 12.25 9.08 -3.28
CA SER A 125 11.92 8.15 -2.36
C SER A 125 11.36 8.17 -1.07
#